data_8ff4eefdc70dbfd1db418334b64de1e9
#
_entry.id   8ff4eefdc70dbfd1db418334b64de1e9
#
_cell.length_a   1.000
_cell.length_b   1.000
_cell.length_c   1.000
_cell.angle_alpha   90.00
_cell.angle_beta   90.00
_cell.angle_gamma   90.00
#
_symmetry.space_group_name_H-M   'P 1'
#
loop_
_entity.id
_entity.type
_entity.pdbx_description
1 polymer ?
#
loop_
_entity_poly.entity_id
_entity_poly.type
_entity_poly.pdbx_seq_one_letter_code
_entity_poly.pdbx_strand_id
1 'polypeptide(L)'
;MNALNSLLDGFGTALTPVNLLWAALGVLLGTAIGVLPGIGPAMAVALLLPVTYGLDPIGAFIMFAGIYYGAMFGGSTTSILLNTPGESAAVVAAMEGNPMAKSGRGAQALAAAAIGHFAGGLVGTILLVALAPTVADLAVDIGAPDYFATMVLAFIAVTSVLGSSRVRGMASLLIGLTLGLVGLDQMTGQQRLTFGSLQLADGIDVVIVAVGLFAIGEALWVAAHLRRRPPEPIPVGRPWLGRADVRRTWKSWARGPFIGFPFGAIPAGGAEIPTFLSYVTEKRLSKHKDEWGKGAIEGVAGPESAASASAAGTLVSMLTLGLPTTAVAAVMLAAFQQYGIQPGPLLFEREPDLVWGLIASLFVGMVLLLALNLPLAPVWAKLLRIPRPYLYAGILFFAAVGAYAVGGEVIDLVLLLIIGLIGFGMRRYGLPVLPAVIGVILGPAAEQQLRRALQISDGSVTGLVDTPFSVTVYGVVVLLLTWPQLRKAVVRRRAGR
;
A
#
# COMPACT_ATOMS: atom_id res chain seq x y z
N MET A 1 -21.10 -19.50 -5.99
CA MET A 1 -21.81 -18.40 -6.70
C MET A 1 -21.00 -18.01 -7.92
N ASN A 2 -21.64 -17.60 -9.03
CA ASN A 2 -20.90 -17.20 -10.22
C ASN A 2 -20.31 -15.81 -9.95
N ALA A 3 -19.00 -15.63 -10.00
CA ALA A 3 -18.29 -14.35 -9.70
C ALA A 3 -18.89 -13.13 -10.43
N LEU A 4 -19.46 -13.36 -11.62
CA LEU A 4 -20.12 -12.30 -12.37
C LEU A 4 -21.42 -11.82 -11.70
N ASN A 5 -22.24 -12.74 -11.18
CA ASN A 5 -23.49 -12.37 -10.49
C ASN A 5 -23.17 -11.62 -9.20
N SER A 6 -22.19 -12.13 -8.42
CA SER A 6 -21.77 -11.45 -7.20
C SER A 6 -21.18 -10.05 -7.48
N LEU A 7 -20.48 -9.87 -8.59
CA LEU A 7 -20.00 -8.56 -9.01
C LEU A 7 -21.17 -7.62 -9.38
N LEU A 8 -22.20 -8.13 -10.05
CA LEU A 8 -23.41 -7.33 -10.37
C LEU A 8 -24.15 -6.88 -9.11
N ASP A 9 -24.26 -7.78 -8.10
CA ASP A 9 -24.82 -7.44 -6.80
C ASP A 9 -23.93 -6.39 -6.09
N GLY A 10 -22.61 -6.54 -6.17
CA GLY A 10 -21.64 -5.55 -5.68
C GLY A 10 -21.79 -4.18 -6.35
N PHE A 11 -22.09 -4.12 -7.64
CA PHE A 11 -22.43 -2.85 -8.30
C PHE A 11 -23.74 -2.24 -7.77
N GLY A 12 -24.73 -3.07 -7.45
CA GLY A 12 -25.95 -2.60 -6.78
C GLY A 12 -25.63 -1.86 -5.48
N THR A 13 -24.69 -2.40 -4.70
CA THR A 13 -24.21 -1.79 -3.44
C THR A 13 -23.35 -0.54 -3.70
N ALA A 14 -22.36 -0.63 -4.59
CA ALA A 14 -21.42 0.46 -4.86
C ALA A 14 -22.06 1.69 -5.51
N LEU A 15 -23.12 1.51 -6.30
CA LEU A 15 -23.81 2.60 -7.00
C LEU A 15 -24.92 3.27 -6.18
N THR A 16 -25.12 2.87 -4.93
CA THR A 16 -26.03 3.62 -4.05
C THR A 16 -25.54 5.06 -3.88
N PRO A 17 -26.44 6.06 -3.76
CA PRO A 17 -26.02 7.46 -3.64
C PRO A 17 -25.04 7.73 -2.49
N VAL A 18 -25.20 7.03 -1.38
CA VAL A 18 -24.33 7.15 -0.20
C VAL A 18 -22.94 6.60 -0.50
N ASN A 19 -22.83 5.41 -1.10
CA ASN A 19 -21.56 4.79 -1.45
C ASN A 19 -20.83 5.53 -2.57
N LEU A 20 -21.57 6.09 -3.54
CA LEU A 20 -21.00 7.01 -4.54
C LEU A 20 -20.41 8.26 -3.90
N LEU A 21 -21.09 8.81 -2.87
CA LEU A 21 -20.55 9.94 -2.10
C LEU A 21 -19.26 9.54 -1.39
N TRP A 22 -19.20 8.38 -0.72
CA TRP A 22 -18.00 7.90 -0.06
C TRP A 22 -16.86 7.63 -1.06
N ALA A 23 -17.14 7.05 -2.20
CA ALA A 23 -16.15 6.85 -3.27
C ALA A 23 -15.60 8.20 -3.77
N ALA A 24 -16.47 9.18 -4.05
CA ALA A 24 -16.07 10.51 -4.51
C ALA A 24 -15.26 11.27 -3.45
N LEU A 25 -15.70 11.26 -2.19
CA LEU A 25 -14.96 11.86 -1.07
C LEU A 25 -13.61 11.18 -0.89
N GLY A 26 -13.56 9.85 -0.96
CA GLY A 26 -12.32 9.08 -0.88
C GLY A 26 -11.32 9.51 -1.97
N VAL A 27 -11.74 9.56 -3.22
CA VAL A 27 -10.89 9.99 -4.35
C VAL A 27 -10.41 11.43 -4.17
N LEU A 28 -11.28 12.36 -3.77
CA LEU A 28 -10.93 13.77 -3.59
C LEU A 28 -9.97 13.97 -2.42
N LEU A 29 -10.29 13.40 -1.25
CA LEU A 29 -9.44 13.50 -0.05
C LEU A 29 -8.11 12.78 -0.24
N GLY A 30 -8.14 11.58 -0.83
CA GLY A 30 -6.93 10.85 -1.18
C GLY A 30 -6.03 11.67 -2.10
N THR A 31 -6.57 12.24 -3.17
CA THR A 31 -5.80 13.09 -4.08
C THR A 31 -5.28 14.35 -3.39
N ALA A 32 -6.12 15.03 -2.61
CA ALA A 32 -5.73 16.23 -1.89
C ALA A 32 -4.55 15.97 -0.94
N ILE A 33 -4.60 14.86 -0.19
CA ILE A 33 -3.53 14.47 0.73
C ILE A 33 -2.30 13.97 -0.04
N GLY A 34 -2.48 13.13 -1.05
CA GLY A 34 -1.40 12.57 -1.85
C GLY A 34 -0.61 13.60 -2.66
N VAL A 35 -1.24 14.73 -3.04
CA VAL A 35 -0.56 15.87 -3.67
C VAL A 35 0.40 16.56 -2.71
N LEU A 36 0.24 16.38 -1.40
CA LEU A 36 1.10 17.06 -0.43
C LEU A 36 2.49 16.40 -0.37
N PRO A 37 3.59 17.17 -0.50
CA PRO A 37 4.93 16.59 -0.61
C PRO A 37 5.33 15.77 0.63
N GLY A 38 5.76 14.53 0.40
CA GLY A 38 6.17 13.61 1.46
C GLY A 38 5.04 12.81 2.09
N ILE A 39 3.81 12.94 1.58
CA ILE A 39 2.66 12.17 2.04
C ILE A 39 2.33 11.11 0.99
N GLY A 40 2.57 9.85 1.34
CA GLY A 40 2.20 8.71 0.51
C GLY A 40 0.79 8.17 0.81
N PRO A 41 0.28 7.24 -0.03
CA PRO A 41 -1.04 6.65 0.14
C PRO A 41 -1.25 5.98 1.50
N ALA A 42 -0.24 5.32 2.05
CA ALA A 42 -0.34 4.67 3.36
C ALA A 42 -0.63 5.68 4.48
N MET A 43 0.03 6.83 4.44
CA MET A 43 -0.20 7.90 5.40
C MET A 43 -1.60 8.53 5.19
N ALA A 44 -2.04 8.66 3.94
CA ALA A 44 -3.37 9.19 3.64
C ALA A 44 -4.48 8.29 4.19
N VAL A 45 -4.37 6.97 3.98
CA VAL A 45 -5.33 6.00 4.54
C VAL A 45 -5.25 5.99 6.06
N ALA A 46 -4.05 5.93 6.65
CA ALA A 46 -3.87 5.92 8.10
C ALA A 46 -4.48 7.17 8.79
N LEU A 47 -4.26 8.35 8.22
CA LEU A 47 -4.77 9.60 8.76
C LEU A 47 -6.30 9.69 8.72
N LEU A 48 -6.92 9.13 7.67
CA LEU A 48 -8.37 9.18 7.48
C LEU A 48 -9.10 7.96 8.09
N LEU A 49 -8.37 6.91 8.49
CA LEU A 49 -8.95 5.70 9.06
C LEU A 49 -9.80 6.00 10.31
N PRO A 50 -9.36 6.80 11.28
CA PRO A 50 -10.20 7.12 12.44
C PRO A 50 -11.46 7.91 12.09
N VAL A 51 -11.46 8.68 10.99
CA VAL A 51 -12.64 9.45 10.53
C VAL A 51 -13.75 8.52 10.04
N THR A 52 -13.42 7.32 9.60
CA THR A 52 -14.38 6.34 9.10
C THR A 52 -15.00 5.46 10.17
N TYR A 53 -14.54 5.55 11.42
CA TYR A 53 -14.98 4.65 12.51
C TYR A 53 -16.49 4.64 12.76
N GLY A 54 -17.18 5.73 12.49
CA GLY A 54 -18.65 5.81 12.62
C GLY A 54 -19.43 5.46 11.37
N LEU A 55 -18.76 5.02 10.29
CA LEU A 55 -19.41 4.67 9.04
C LEU A 55 -19.78 3.18 9.02
N ASP A 56 -20.75 2.85 8.17
CA ASP A 56 -20.98 1.46 7.79
C ASP A 56 -19.71 0.86 7.15
N PRO A 57 -19.33 -0.40 7.48
CA PRO A 57 -18.11 -1.01 6.97
C PRO A 57 -17.95 -0.92 5.44
N ILE A 58 -19.02 -1.19 4.68
CA ILE A 58 -18.97 -1.14 3.21
C ILE A 58 -18.62 0.28 2.74
N GLY A 59 -19.28 1.30 3.28
CA GLY A 59 -19.01 2.71 2.96
C GLY A 59 -17.60 3.12 3.32
N ALA A 60 -17.08 2.68 4.46
CA ALA A 60 -15.71 2.93 4.89
C ALA A 60 -14.67 2.32 3.93
N PHE A 61 -14.84 1.06 3.54
CA PHE A 61 -13.92 0.40 2.62
C PHE A 61 -13.98 0.95 1.20
N ILE A 62 -15.16 1.36 0.73
CA ILE A 62 -15.32 2.10 -0.52
C ILE A 62 -14.54 3.43 -0.46
N MET A 63 -14.64 4.16 0.64
CA MET A 63 -13.89 5.39 0.85
C MET A 63 -12.37 5.12 0.89
N PHE A 64 -11.90 4.07 1.58
CA PHE A 64 -10.48 3.70 1.61
C PHE A 64 -9.93 3.35 0.25
N ALA A 65 -10.68 2.62 -0.58
CA ALA A 65 -10.29 2.34 -1.96
C ALA A 65 -10.12 3.63 -2.76
N GLY A 66 -11.05 4.57 -2.62
CA GLY A 66 -10.96 5.91 -3.22
C GLY A 66 -9.75 6.70 -2.73
N ILE A 67 -9.46 6.69 -1.41
CA ILE A 67 -8.29 7.34 -0.81
C ILE A 67 -7.01 6.73 -1.38
N TYR A 68 -6.92 5.41 -1.47
CA TYR A 68 -5.74 4.72 -1.98
C TYR A 68 -5.38 5.18 -3.38
N TYR A 69 -6.30 5.02 -4.32
CA TYR A 69 -6.05 5.40 -5.71
C TYR A 69 -5.93 6.91 -5.91
N GLY A 70 -6.72 7.70 -5.19
CA GLY A 70 -6.59 9.15 -5.18
C GLY A 70 -5.22 9.62 -4.72
N ALA A 71 -4.70 9.04 -3.62
CA ALA A 71 -3.40 9.41 -3.07
C ALA A 71 -2.23 8.97 -3.99
N MET A 72 -2.34 7.83 -4.68
CA MET A 72 -1.37 7.42 -5.70
C MET A 72 -1.28 8.46 -6.81
N PHE A 73 -2.42 8.89 -7.36
CA PHE A 73 -2.45 9.94 -8.39
C PHE A 73 -1.91 11.28 -7.86
N GLY A 74 -2.25 11.64 -6.62
CA GLY A 74 -1.71 12.82 -5.94
C GLY A 74 -0.18 12.76 -5.86
N GLY A 75 0.40 11.62 -5.49
CA GLY A 75 1.84 11.37 -5.45
C GLY A 75 2.51 11.51 -6.81
N SER A 76 1.87 11.05 -7.88
CA SER A 76 2.35 11.25 -9.25
C SER A 76 2.34 12.73 -9.64
N THR A 77 1.31 13.48 -9.23
CA THR A 77 1.24 14.93 -9.47
C THR A 77 2.41 15.66 -8.82
N THR A 78 2.73 15.34 -7.57
CA THR A 78 3.87 15.93 -6.84
C THR A 78 5.20 15.54 -7.47
N SER A 79 5.35 14.30 -7.89
CA SER A 79 6.53 13.78 -8.58
C SER A 79 6.79 14.52 -9.89
N ILE A 80 5.75 14.73 -10.69
CA ILE A 80 5.81 15.41 -11.98
C ILE A 80 6.11 16.91 -11.79
N LEU A 81 5.39 17.59 -10.89
CA LEU A 81 5.46 19.07 -10.79
C LEU A 81 6.56 19.60 -9.88
N LEU A 82 6.97 18.82 -8.87
CA LEU A 82 7.96 19.24 -7.88
C LEU A 82 9.23 18.38 -7.87
N ASN A 83 9.26 17.26 -8.60
CA ASN A 83 10.33 16.26 -8.49
C ASN A 83 10.52 15.77 -7.04
N THR A 84 9.43 15.66 -6.29
CA THR A 84 9.42 15.25 -4.87
C THR A 84 8.40 14.14 -4.70
N PRO A 85 8.78 12.87 -5.01
CA PRO A 85 7.86 11.75 -4.91
C PRO A 85 7.39 11.55 -3.48
N GLY A 86 6.08 11.31 -3.30
CA GLY A 86 5.47 10.97 -2.01
C GLY A 86 5.73 9.52 -1.59
N GLU A 87 5.95 8.65 -2.59
CA GLU A 87 6.25 7.22 -2.38
C GLU A 87 7.29 6.73 -3.40
N SER A 88 7.87 5.55 -3.12
CA SER A 88 8.94 4.99 -3.96
C SER A 88 8.48 4.65 -5.38
N ALA A 89 7.23 4.22 -5.56
CA ALA A 89 6.66 3.91 -6.86
C ALA A 89 6.57 5.16 -7.76
N ALA A 90 6.27 6.31 -7.18
CA ALA A 90 6.13 7.58 -7.89
C ALA A 90 7.48 8.20 -8.34
N VAL A 91 8.62 7.66 -7.88
CA VAL A 91 9.96 8.07 -8.33
C VAL A 91 10.10 7.93 -9.84
N VAL A 92 9.54 6.86 -10.40
CA VAL A 92 9.65 6.56 -11.83
C VAL A 92 8.89 7.60 -12.67
N ALA A 93 7.71 8.04 -12.19
CA ALA A 93 6.97 9.12 -12.83
C ALA A 93 7.77 10.45 -12.86
N ALA A 94 8.57 10.72 -11.83
CA ALA A 94 9.43 11.90 -11.80
C ALA A 94 10.53 11.87 -12.87
N MET A 95 11.05 10.70 -13.24
CA MET A 95 12.19 10.56 -14.17
C MET A 95 11.91 11.16 -15.54
N GLU A 96 10.69 10.99 -16.06
CA GLU A 96 10.29 11.57 -17.34
C GLU A 96 9.25 12.67 -17.19
N GLY A 97 8.36 12.57 -16.20
CA GLY A 97 7.28 13.54 -16.01
C GLY A 97 7.80 14.92 -15.59
N ASN A 98 8.82 15.01 -14.74
CA ASN A 98 9.40 16.29 -14.35
C ASN A 98 10.16 16.99 -15.49
N PRO A 99 10.99 16.31 -16.32
CA PRO A 99 11.51 16.88 -17.56
C PRO A 99 10.40 17.34 -18.52
N MET A 100 9.30 16.58 -18.67
CA MET A 100 8.13 17.03 -19.45
C MET A 100 7.55 18.32 -18.86
N ALA A 101 7.37 18.40 -17.55
CA ALA A 101 6.83 19.59 -16.91
C ALA A 101 7.74 20.80 -17.11
N LYS A 102 9.06 20.66 -16.97
CA LYS A 102 10.05 21.71 -17.23
C LYS A 102 10.08 22.18 -18.68
N SER A 103 9.76 21.31 -19.63
CA SER A 103 9.65 21.68 -21.06
C SER A 103 8.28 22.27 -21.44
N GLY A 104 7.40 22.57 -20.46
CA GLY A 104 6.06 23.11 -20.69
C GLY A 104 4.99 22.06 -20.98
N ARG A 105 5.31 20.75 -20.91
CA ARG A 105 4.41 19.62 -21.16
C ARG A 105 3.89 18.98 -19.87
N GLY A 106 3.85 19.72 -18.76
CA GLY A 106 3.40 19.20 -17.47
C GLY A 106 1.92 18.73 -17.49
N ALA A 107 1.07 19.44 -18.23
CA ALA A 107 -0.33 19.07 -18.42
C ALA A 107 -0.48 17.71 -19.13
N GLN A 108 0.33 17.45 -20.17
CA GLN A 108 0.36 16.17 -20.88
C GLN A 108 0.88 15.04 -20.00
N ALA A 109 1.91 15.31 -19.19
CA ALA A 109 2.43 14.32 -18.23
C ALA A 109 1.37 13.89 -17.21
N LEU A 110 0.63 14.87 -16.63
CA LEU A 110 -0.45 14.58 -15.70
C LEU A 110 -1.62 13.83 -16.37
N ALA A 111 -1.97 14.18 -17.60
CA ALA A 111 -3.00 13.47 -18.33
C ALA A 111 -2.58 12.03 -18.66
N ALA A 112 -1.31 11.81 -19.07
CA ALA A 112 -0.78 10.48 -19.31
C ALA A 112 -0.76 9.62 -18.03
N ALA A 113 -0.44 10.21 -16.88
CA ALA A 113 -0.50 9.56 -15.58
C ALA A 113 -1.94 9.21 -15.18
N ALA A 114 -2.89 10.16 -15.29
CA ALA A 114 -4.29 9.92 -14.93
C ALA A 114 -4.93 8.80 -15.76
N ILE A 115 -4.70 8.81 -17.09
CA ILE A 115 -5.20 7.75 -17.96
C ILE A 115 -4.47 6.43 -17.68
N GLY A 116 -3.17 6.48 -17.33
CA GLY A 116 -2.40 5.32 -16.88
C GLY A 116 -3.01 4.69 -15.64
N HIS A 117 -3.29 5.48 -14.62
CA HIS A 117 -3.97 5.01 -13.40
C HIS A 117 -5.33 4.40 -13.71
N PHE A 118 -6.13 5.06 -14.53
CA PHE A 118 -7.44 4.54 -14.94
C PHE A 118 -7.30 3.19 -15.67
N ALA A 119 -6.45 3.11 -16.68
CA ALA A 119 -6.28 1.89 -17.47
C ALA A 119 -5.69 0.75 -16.62
N GLY A 120 -4.68 1.06 -15.79
CA GLY A 120 -4.06 0.11 -14.88
C GLY A 120 -5.01 -0.42 -13.83
N GLY A 121 -5.73 0.47 -13.17
CA GLY A 121 -6.72 0.12 -12.16
C GLY A 121 -7.89 -0.67 -12.72
N LEU A 122 -8.42 -0.27 -13.89
CA LEU A 122 -9.51 -0.98 -14.55
C LEU A 122 -9.13 -2.41 -14.90
N VAL A 123 -8.02 -2.61 -15.62
CA VAL A 123 -7.55 -3.95 -15.99
C VAL A 123 -7.13 -4.74 -14.75
N GLY A 124 -6.47 -4.10 -13.78
CA GLY A 124 -6.09 -4.73 -12.52
C GLY A 124 -7.31 -5.23 -11.75
N THR A 125 -8.40 -4.45 -11.70
CA THR A 125 -9.64 -4.87 -11.04
C THR A 125 -10.33 -6.02 -11.78
N ILE A 126 -10.29 -6.04 -13.12
CA ILE A 126 -10.78 -7.19 -13.88
C ILE A 126 -9.99 -8.45 -13.54
N LEU A 127 -8.67 -8.33 -13.43
CA LEU A 127 -7.82 -9.46 -13.02
C LEU A 127 -8.07 -9.87 -11.56
N LEU A 128 -8.35 -8.92 -10.67
CA LEU A 128 -8.75 -9.19 -9.29
C LEU A 128 -10.05 -10.01 -9.24
N VAL A 129 -11.09 -9.60 -9.98
CA VAL A 129 -12.36 -10.34 -10.10
C VAL A 129 -12.14 -11.78 -10.57
N ALA A 130 -11.25 -11.96 -11.54
CA ALA A 130 -10.98 -13.29 -12.11
C ALA A 130 -10.16 -14.19 -11.18
N LEU A 131 -9.19 -13.62 -10.44
CA LEU A 131 -8.24 -14.41 -9.67
C LEU A 131 -8.63 -14.58 -8.19
N ALA A 132 -9.20 -13.54 -7.55
CA ALA A 132 -9.40 -13.57 -6.10
C ALA A 132 -10.28 -14.73 -5.63
N PRO A 133 -11.42 -15.07 -6.27
CA PRO A 133 -12.22 -16.22 -5.86
C PRO A 133 -11.43 -17.54 -5.94
N THR A 134 -10.71 -17.75 -7.04
CA THR A 134 -9.90 -18.96 -7.24
C THR A 134 -8.78 -19.08 -6.20
N VAL A 135 -8.13 -17.97 -5.86
CA VAL A 135 -7.10 -17.95 -4.81
C VAL A 135 -7.72 -18.19 -3.44
N ALA A 136 -8.92 -17.64 -3.16
CA ALA A 136 -9.65 -17.88 -1.92
C ALA A 136 -10.01 -19.35 -1.78
N ASP A 137 -10.59 -19.98 -2.82
CA ASP A 137 -10.94 -21.40 -2.83
C ASP A 137 -9.72 -22.28 -2.55
N LEU A 138 -8.58 -22.00 -3.21
CA LEU A 138 -7.33 -22.73 -2.95
C LEU A 138 -6.78 -22.49 -1.54
N ALA A 139 -7.05 -21.35 -0.96
CA ALA A 139 -6.55 -20.99 0.36
C ALA A 139 -7.39 -21.59 1.51
N VAL A 140 -8.62 -22.04 1.25
CA VAL A 140 -9.46 -22.75 2.25
C VAL A 140 -8.80 -24.04 2.72
N ASP A 141 -8.09 -24.74 1.83
CA ASP A 141 -7.42 -26.00 2.13
C ASP A 141 -6.08 -25.82 2.86
N ILE A 142 -5.64 -24.59 3.07
CA ILE A 142 -4.37 -24.27 3.75
C ILE A 142 -4.51 -24.46 5.26
N GLY A 143 -3.72 -25.39 5.83
CA GLY A 143 -3.67 -25.66 7.27
C GLY A 143 -2.81 -24.68 8.08
N ALA A 144 -2.82 -24.82 9.42
CA ALA A 144 -2.04 -23.96 10.31
C ALA A 144 -0.52 -23.95 10.00
N PRO A 145 0.13 -25.08 9.66
CA PRO A 145 1.54 -25.07 9.25
C PRO A 145 1.80 -24.24 8.00
N ASP A 146 0.91 -24.32 7.02
CA ASP A 146 1.02 -23.63 5.74
C ASP A 146 0.80 -22.12 5.89
N TYR A 147 -0.19 -21.73 6.72
CA TYR A 147 -0.39 -20.33 7.09
C TYR A 147 0.83 -19.74 7.79
N PHE A 148 1.40 -20.47 8.74
CA PHE A 148 2.62 -20.02 9.41
C PHE A 148 3.79 -19.87 8.42
N ALA A 149 4.00 -20.85 7.53
CA ALA A 149 5.02 -20.77 6.48
C ALA A 149 4.82 -19.54 5.58
N THR A 150 3.56 -19.25 5.21
CA THR A 150 3.22 -18.09 4.39
C THR A 150 3.48 -16.77 5.11
N MET A 151 3.21 -16.68 6.42
CA MET A 151 3.55 -15.50 7.24
C MET A 151 5.07 -15.30 7.37
N VAL A 152 5.83 -16.38 7.54
CA VAL A 152 7.30 -16.35 7.52
C VAL A 152 7.80 -15.83 6.17
N LEU A 153 7.21 -16.30 5.06
CA LEU A 153 7.52 -15.78 3.73
C LEU A 153 7.25 -14.28 3.63
N ALA A 154 6.08 -13.82 4.11
CA ALA A 154 5.73 -12.41 4.11
C ALA A 154 6.75 -11.56 4.92
N PHE A 155 7.13 -12.01 6.12
CA PHE A 155 8.15 -11.34 6.95
C PHE A 155 9.50 -11.24 6.24
N ILE A 156 9.98 -12.34 5.66
CA ILE A 156 11.27 -12.37 4.94
C ILE A 156 11.21 -11.53 3.67
N ALA A 157 10.11 -11.61 2.92
CA ALA A 157 9.90 -10.85 1.70
C ALA A 157 9.96 -9.35 1.96
N VAL A 158 9.19 -8.86 2.93
CA VAL A 158 9.11 -7.43 3.28
C VAL A 158 10.46 -6.91 3.81
N THR A 159 11.15 -7.69 4.65
CA THR A 159 12.47 -7.29 5.16
C THR A 159 13.56 -7.30 4.09
N SER A 160 13.40 -8.12 3.05
CA SER A 160 14.43 -8.29 2.00
C SER A 160 14.28 -7.30 0.84
N VAL A 161 13.06 -6.87 0.52
CA VAL A 161 12.75 -6.07 -0.68
C VAL A 161 12.78 -4.57 -0.39
N LEU A 162 12.27 -4.14 0.76
CA LEU A 162 12.01 -2.73 1.05
C LEU A 162 13.14 -2.00 1.79
N GLY A 163 14.21 -2.66 2.15
CA GLY A 163 15.32 -2.03 2.89
C GLY A 163 16.62 -1.97 2.10
N SER A 164 17.34 -0.86 2.25
CA SER A 164 18.76 -0.76 1.83
C SER A 164 19.66 -1.78 2.56
N SER A 165 19.16 -2.38 3.65
CA SER A 165 19.85 -3.36 4.49
C SER A 165 18.84 -4.32 5.12
N ARG A 166 19.07 -5.64 4.95
CA ARG A 166 18.26 -6.69 5.58
C ARG A 166 18.25 -6.60 7.10
N VAL A 167 19.37 -6.21 7.70
CA VAL A 167 19.49 -6.03 9.15
C VAL A 167 18.53 -4.95 9.64
N ARG A 168 18.41 -3.84 8.90
CA ARG A 168 17.47 -2.77 9.25
C ARG A 168 16.02 -3.20 9.06
N GLY A 169 15.71 -3.95 8.00
CA GLY A 169 14.38 -4.54 7.80
C GLY A 169 14.00 -5.49 8.92
N MET A 170 14.92 -6.38 9.34
CA MET A 170 14.71 -7.31 10.44
C MET A 170 14.56 -6.58 11.79
N ALA A 171 15.37 -5.56 12.05
CA ALA A 171 15.23 -4.75 13.26
C ALA A 171 13.86 -4.06 13.32
N SER A 172 13.38 -3.53 12.19
CA SER A 172 12.04 -2.95 12.09
C SER A 172 10.94 -3.99 12.35
N LEU A 173 11.07 -5.18 11.77
CA LEU A 173 10.13 -6.28 12.00
C LEU A 173 10.08 -6.67 13.50
N LEU A 174 11.24 -6.78 14.15
CA LEU A 174 11.31 -7.10 15.57
C LEU A 174 10.65 -6.02 16.44
N ILE A 175 10.83 -4.74 16.11
CA ILE A 175 10.11 -3.64 16.78
C ILE A 175 8.59 -3.87 16.65
N GLY A 176 8.10 -4.17 15.44
CA GLY A 176 6.69 -4.43 15.21
C GLY A 176 6.16 -5.66 15.94
N LEU A 177 6.89 -6.78 15.87
CA LEU A 177 6.53 -7.99 16.62
C LEU A 177 6.44 -7.72 18.13
N THR A 178 7.38 -6.94 18.68
CA THR A 178 7.35 -6.57 20.11
C THR A 178 6.13 -5.74 20.45
N LEU A 179 5.76 -4.76 19.62
CA LEU A 179 4.55 -3.95 19.81
C LEU A 179 3.27 -4.80 19.70
N GLY A 180 3.23 -5.75 18.75
CA GLY A 180 2.08 -6.64 18.56
C GLY A 180 1.91 -7.70 19.65
N LEU A 181 2.93 -7.93 20.49
CA LEU A 181 2.87 -8.84 21.62
C LEU A 181 2.39 -8.17 22.92
N VAL A 182 2.17 -6.86 22.93
CA VAL A 182 1.61 -6.15 24.09
C VAL A 182 0.14 -6.57 24.26
N GLY A 183 -0.26 -6.90 25.50
CA GLY A 183 -1.64 -7.25 25.82
C GLY A 183 -1.80 -8.64 26.42
N LEU A 184 -3.00 -9.20 26.31
CA LEU A 184 -3.32 -10.55 26.74
C LEU A 184 -2.99 -11.57 25.66
N ASP A 185 -2.27 -12.62 26.04
CA ASP A 185 -2.11 -13.79 25.22
C ASP A 185 -3.47 -14.52 25.08
N GLN A 186 -4.00 -14.55 23.87
CA GLN A 186 -5.32 -15.14 23.61
C GLN A 186 -5.40 -16.66 23.89
N MET A 187 -4.27 -17.37 23.93
CA MET A 187 -4.25 -18.81 24.22
C MET A 187 -4.07 -19.14 25.70
N THR A 188 -3.29 -18.34 26.44
CA THR A 188 -2.96 -18.60 27.84
C THR A 188 -3.62 -17.64 28.82
N GLY A 189 -4.16 -16.53 28.36
CA GLY A 189 -4.72 -15.45 29.21
C GLY A 189 -3.68 -14.67 30.00
N GLN A 190 -2.39 -14.89 29.75
CA GLN A 190 -1.31 -14.19 30.46
C GLN A 190 -1.09 -12.78 29.89
N GLN A 191 -0.88 -11.81 30.76
CA GLN A 191 -0.52 -10.47 30.38
C GLN A 191 0.94 -10.40 29.93
N ARG A 192 1.19 -9.72 28.80
CA ARG A 192 2.51 -9.51 28.23
C ARG A 192 2.79 -8.05 28.00
N LEU A 193 3.89 -7.55 28.50
CA LEU A 193 4.37 -6.19 28.30
C LEU A 193 3.35 -5.11 28.66
N THR A 194 2.40 -5.42 29.55
CA THR A 194 1.36 -4.47 30.00
C THR A 194 1.85 -3.58 31.15
N PHE A 195 3.00 -3.90 31.75
CA PHE A 195 3.59 -3.17 32.89
C PHE A 195 2.62 -2.93 34.05
N GLY A 196 1.62 -3.82 34.20
CA GLY A 196 0.57 -3.71 35.23
C GLY A 196 -0.57 -2.74 34.89
N SER A 197 -0.58 -2.16 33.69
CA SER A 197 -1.69 -1.32 33.22
C SER A 197 -2.84 -2.18 32.68
N LEU A 198 -4.04 -1.97 33.20
CA LEU A 198 -5.26 -2.59 32.66
C LEU A 198 -5.59 -2.08 31.26
N GLN A 199 -5.26 -0.84 30.95
CA GLN A 199 -5.49 -0.21 29.65
C GLN A 199 -4.65 -0.84 28.53
N LEU A 200 -3.51 -1.46 28.87
CA LEU A 200 -2.68 -2.20 27.91
C LEU A 200 -3.04 -3.70 27.84
N ALA A 201 -4.03 -4.15 28.61
CA ALA A 201 -4.46 -5.55 28.56
C ALA A 201 -5.08 -5.94 27.21
N ASP A 202 -5.81 -5.03 26.59
CA ASP A 202 -6.38 -5.22 25.25
C ASP A 202 -5.36 -5.04 24.11
N GLY A 203 -4.10 -4.73 24.47
CA GLY A 203 -3.02 -4.48 23.50
C GLY A 203 -2.95 -3.03 23.04
N ILE A 204 -2.14 -2.80 22.01
CA ILE A 204 -2.05 -1.50 21.36
C ILE A 204 -2.86 -1.58 20.06
N ASP A 205 -3.83 -0.70 19.91
CA ASP A 205 -4.64 -0.64 18.70
C ASP A 205 -3.77 -0.43 17.46
N VAL A 206 -3.97 -1.26 16.44
CA VAL A 206 -3.17 -1.25 15.21
C VAL A 206 -3.30 0.08 14.46
N VAL A 207 -4.45 0.76 14.59
CA VAL A 207 -4.68 2.09 14.02
C VAL A 207 -3.76 3.11 14.66
N ILE A 208 -3.62 3.09 16.00
CA ILE A 208 -2.72 3.98 16.73
C ILE A 208 -1.27 3.74 16.29
N VAL A 209 -0.89 2.45 16.08
CA VAL A 209 0.44 2.12 15.56
C VAL A 209 0.63 2.65 14.14
N ALA A 210 -0.32 2.43 13.25
CA ALA A 210 -0.23 2.89 11.86
C ALA A 210 -0.16 4.42 11.78
N VAL A 211 -1.05 5.13 12.47
CA VAL A 211 -1.07 6.60 12.51
C VAL A 211 0.21 7.14 13.16
N GLY A 212 0.64 6.53 14.27
CA GLY A 212 1.87 6.92 14.96
C GLY A 212 3.11 6.79 14.08
N LEU A 213 3.31 5.64 13.45
CA LEU A 213 4.49 5.38 12.62
C LEU A 213 4.47 6.16 11.31
N PHE A 214 3.34 6.20 10.59
CA PHE A 214 3.26 6.83 9.28
C PHE A 214 2.99 8.34 9.35
N ALA A 215 2.03 8.79 10.20
CA ALA A 215 1.63 10.19 10.23
C ALA A 215 2.47 11.01 11.22
N ILE A 216 2.50 10.62 12.50
CA ILE A 216 3.23 11.37 13.52
C ILE A 216 4.75 11.29 13.29
N GLY A 217 5.29 10.11 13.02
CA GLY A 217 6.72 9.91 12.77
C GLY A 217 7.22 10.76 11.61
N GLU A 218 6.45 10.83 10.51
CA GLU A 218 6.76 11.67 9.35
C GLU A 218 6.63 13.15 9.67
N ALA A 219 5.55 13.56 10.35
CA ALA A 219 5.32 14.96 10.73
C ALA A 219 6.46 15.48 11.62
N LEU A 220 6.90 14.70 12.61
CA LEU A 220 8.04 15.02 13.46
C LEU A 220 9.34 15.10 12.67
N TRP A 221 9.55 14.17 11.71
CA TRP A 221 10.73 14.19 10.85
C TRP A 221 10.80 15.47 10.01
N VAL A 222 9.69 15.84 9.39
CA VAL A 222 9.65 17.07 8.57
C VAL A 222 9.76 18.33 9.44
N ALA A 223 9.11 18.34 10.63
CA ALA A 223 9.23 19.43 11.59
C ALA A 223 10.70 19.71 11.99
N ALA A 224 11.48 18.63 12.20
CA ALA A 224 12.90 18.74 12.48
C ALA A 224 13.74 19.30 11.32
N HIS A 225 13.21 19.32 10.07
CA HIS A 225 13.90 19.70 8.85
C HIS A 225 13.24 20.87 8.08
N LEU A 226 12.41 21.68 8.72
CA LEU A 226 11.60 22.75 8.10
C LEU A 226 12.42 23.85 7.41
N ARG A 227 13.72 23.99 7.69
CA ARG A 227 14.57 25.05 7.13
C ARG A 227 14.84 24.93 5.63
N ARG A 228 14.49 23.82 4.98
CA ARG A 228 14.65 23.66 3.52
C ARG A 228 13.45 24.27 2.79
N ARG A 229 13.71 25.33 2.00
CA ARG A 229 12.68 25.91 1.13
C ARG A 229 12.18 24.84 0.15
N PRO A 230 10.86 24.61 0.07
CA PRO A 230 10.33 23.68 -0.94
C PRO A 230 10.60 24.25 -2.35
N PRO A 231 10.83 23.39 -3.36
CA PRO A 231 10.89 23.84 -4.75
C PRO A 231 9.52 24.44 -5.14
N GLU A 232 9.54 25.44 -6.02
CA GLU A 232 8.31 26.02 -6.54
C GLU A 232 7.64 25.07 -7.53
N PRO A 233 6.31 24.88 -7.43
CA PRO A 233 5.60 24.01 -8.35
C PRO A 233 5.54 24.60 -9.74
N ILE A 234 5.77 23.76 -10.75
CA ILE A 234 5.67 24.15 -12.15
C ILE A 234 4.20 24.44 -12.49
N PRO A 235 3.88 25.58 -13.10
CA PRO A 235 2.51 25.91 -13.49
C PRO A 235 1.95 24.89 -14.50
N VAL A 236 0.69 24.51 -14.30
CA VAL A 236 0.02 23.54 -15.17
C VAL A 236 -1.22 24.18 -15.80
N GLY A 237 -1.33 24.05 -17.12
CA GLY A 237 -2.55 24.36 -17.86
C GLY A 237 -3.58 23.22 -17.76
N ARG A 238 -4.60 23.24 -18.61
CA ARG A 238 -5.58 22.14 -18.69
C ARG A 238 -4.91 20.86 -19.19
N PRO A 239 -4.99 19.74 -18.45
CA PRO A 239 -4.38 18.49 -18.85
C PRO A 239 -5.18 17.87 -20.01
N TRP A 240 -4.56 17.85 -21.17
CA TRP A 240 -5.12 17.27 -22.38
C TRP A 240 -4.04 16.56 -23.21
N LEU A 241 -4.38 15.42 -23.81
CA LEU A 241 -3.49 14.70 -24.71
C LEU A 241 -3.91 14.90 -26.16
N GLY A 242 -2.93 15.21 -26.99
CA GLY A 242 -3.11 15.21 -28.45
C GLY A 242 -3.23 13.78 -29.01
N ARG A 243 -3.77 13.66 -30.20
CA ARG A 243 -3.87 12.34 -30.91
C ARG A 243 -2.50 11.65 -31.03
N ALA A 244 -1.44 12.41 -31.22
CA ALA A 244 -0.08 11.88 -31.31
C ALA A 244 0.38 11.25 -29.98
N ASP A 245 0.12 11.95 -28.83
CA ASP A 245 0.47 11.44 -27.51
C ASP A 245 -0.32 10.16 -27.18
N VAL A 246 -1.64 10.13 -27.45
CA VAL A 246 -2.47 8.93 -27.26
C VAL A 246 -1.97 7.75 -28.12
N ARG A 247 -1.59 8.00 -29.38
CA ARG A 247 -1.05 6.96 -30.27
C ARG A 247 0.29 6.40 -29.76
N ARG A 248 1.06 7.19 -29.04
CA ARG A 248 2.33 6.77 -28.44
C ARG A 248 2.11 5.97 -27.15
N THR A 249 1.17 6.37 -26.32
CA THR A 249 1.00 5.87 -24.94
C THR A 249 0.05 4.67 -24.80
N TRP A 250 -0.89 4.45 -25.73
CA TRP A 250 -1.91 3.42 -25.57
C TRP A 250 -1.35 2.01 -25.34
N LYS A 251 -0.23 1.66 -26.02
CA LYS A 251 0.45 0.37 -25.82
C LYS A 251 1.11 0.26 -24.45
N SER A 252 1.64 1.37 -23.93
CA SER A 252 2.25 1.45 -22.61
C SER A 252 1.19 1.28 -21.54
N TRP A 253 0.03 1.94 -21.68
CA TRP A 253 -1.10 1.74 -20.80
C TRP A 253 -1.64 0.31 -20.80
N ALA A 254 -1.67 -0.34 -21.98
CA ALA A 254 -2.14 -1.72 -22.10
C ALA A 254 -1.16 -2.75 -21.52
N ARG A 255 0.16 -2.51 -21.60
CA ARG A 255 1.18 -3.44 -21.07
C ARG A 255 1.40 -3.29 -19.57
N GLY A 256 1.25 -2.07 -19.05
CA GLY A 256 1.44 -1.76 -17.63
C GLY A 256 0.75 -2.74 -16.70
N PRO A 257 -0.55 -3.04 -16.88
CA PRO A 257 -1.30 -3.92 -15.99
C PRO A 257 -0.73 -5.33 -15.88
N PHE A 258 -0.31 -5.91 -16.98
CA PHE A 258 0.25 -7.27 -17.00
C PHE A 258 1.65 -7.34 -16.38
N ILE A 259 2.35 -6.21 -16.28
CA ILE A 259 3.58 -6.10 -15.52
C ILE A 259 3.26 -5.82 -14.05
N GLY A 260 2.29 -4.94 -13.76
CA GLY A 260 1.99 -4.47 -12.42
C GLY A 260 1.30 -5.49 -11.53
N PHE A 261 0.19 -6.03 -12.01
CA PHE A 261 -0.71 -6.87 -11.25
C PHE A 261 -0.04 -8.09 -10.58
N PRO A 262 0.78 -8.90 -11.29
CA PRO A 262 1.42 -10.06 -10.68
C PRO A 262 2.33 -9.71 -9.50
N PHE A 263 3.05 -8.58 -9.59
CA PHE A 263 3.92 -8.15 -8.50
C PHE A 263 3.14 -7.64 -7.28
N GLY A 264 1.98 -7.02 -7.48
CA GLY A 264 1.09 -6.66 -6.40
C GLY A 264 0.55 -7.86 -5.63
N ALA A 265 0.20 -8.92 -6.36
CA ALA A 265 -0.36 -10.14 -5.79
C ALA A 265 0.65 -11.00 -5.01
N ILE A 266 1.96 -10.79 -5.23
CA ILE A 266 3.02 -11.56 -4.54
C ILE A 266 3.46 -10.82 -3.27
N PRO A 267 3.64 -11.51 -2.12
CA PRO A 267 4.03 -10.89 -0.83
C PRO A 267 5.39 -10.17 -0.79
N ALA A 268 6.03 -9.96 -1.90
CA ALA A 268 7.36 -9.34 -2.01
C ALA A 268 7.42 -8.16 -2.97
N GLY A 269 6.30 -7.83 -3.62
CA GLY A 269 6.35 -7.02 -4.83
C GLY A 269 6.25 -5.51 -4.63
N GLY A 270 5.31 -5.05 -3.85
CA GLY A 270 4.97 -3.63 -3.81
C GLY A 270 4.72 -3.05 -5.20
N ALA A 271 4.64 -1.74 -5.31
CA ALA A 271 4.49 -1.05 -6.60
C ALA A 271 5.83 -0.58 -7.18
N GLU A 272 6.93 -0.63 -6.42
CA GLU A 272 8.24 -0.11 -6.83
C GLU A 272 8.86 -0.94 -7.97
N ILE A 273 8.89 -2.26 -7.80
CA ILE A 273 9.52 -3.16 -8.79
C ILE A 273 8.79 -3.08 -10.13
N PRO A 274 7.46 -3.23 -10.21
CA PRO A 274 6.76 -3.22 -11.48
C PRO A 274 6.80 -1.87 -12.19
N THR A 275 6.84 -0.74 -11.47
CA THR A 275 6.99 0.57 -12.10
C THR A 275 8.34 0.72 -12.80
N PHE A 276 9.44 0.32 -12.14
CA PHE A 276 10.76 0.31 -12.77
C PHE A 276 10.85 -0.71 -13.93
N LEU A 277 10.26 -1.88 -13.77
CA LEU A 277 10.23 -2.89 -14.83
C LEU A 277 9.45 -2.40 -16.05
N SER A 278 8.30 -1.77 -15.83
CA SER A 278 7.52 -1.12 -16.87
C SER A 278 8.34 -0.03 -17.59
N TYR A 279 9.00 0.84 -16.83
CA TYR A 279 9.88 1.88 -17.39
C TYR A 279 10.97 1.30 -18.30
N VAL A 280 11.69 0.28 -17.82
CA VAL A 280 12.74 -0.37 -18.61
C VAL A 280 12.19 -1.05 -19.86
N THR A 281 11.02 -1.68 -19.75
CA THR A 281 10.33 -2.33 -20.86
C THR A 281 9.92 -1.31 -21.91
N GLU A 282 9.27 -0.20 -21.49
CA GLU A 282 8.87 0.85 -22.41
C GLU A 282 10.07 1.51 -23.08
N LYS A 283 11.16 1.75 -22.34
CA LYS A 283 12.41 2.28 -22.89
C LYS A 283 13.02 1.36 -23.96
N ARG A 284 12.96 0.05 -23.74
CA ARG A 284 13.46 -0.94 -24.73
C ARG A 284 12.62 -0.99 -26.00
N LEU A 285 11.29 -0.87 -25.85
CA LEU A 285 10.33 -0.98 -26.95
C LEU A 285 10.09 0.34 -27.68
N SER A 286 10.49 1.47 -27.08
CA SER A 286 10.28 2.80 -27.67
C SER A 286 11.09 2.98 -28.96
N LYS A 287 10.47 3.66 -29.92
CA LYS A 287 11.12 4.15 -31.15
C LYS A 287 11.81 5.49 -30.97
N HIS A 288 11.52 6.22 -29.88
CA HIS A 288 12.02 7.57 -29.57
C HIS A 288 13.06 7.51 -28.45
N LYS A 289 14.16 6.78 -28.66
CA LYS A 289 15.16 6.50 -27.62
C LYS A 289 15.94 7.74 -27.16
N ASP A 290 16.00 8.75 -27.97
CA ASP A 290 16.65 10.04 -27.72
C ASP A 290 15.88 10.96 -26.74
N GLU A 291 14.58 10.71 -26.57
CA GLU A 291 13.74 11.45 -25.61
C GLU A 291 13.86 10.93 -24.16
N TRP A 292 14.36 9.71 -23.94
CA TRP A 292 14.45 9.10 -22.62
C TRP A 292 15.46 9.82 -21.72
N GLY A 293 15.00 10.15 -20.50
CA GLY A 293 15.69 11.05 -19.55
C GLY A 293 15.46 12.53 -19.84
N LYS A 294 14.66 12.87 -20.86
CA LYS A 294 14.35 14.24 -21.27
C LYS A 294 12.84 14.52 -21.36
N GLY A 295 12.02 13.55 -21.05
CA GLY A 295 10.56 13.66 -21.03
C GLY A 295 9.83 12.77 -22.03
N ALA A 296 10.22 11.49 -22.12
CA ALA A 296 9.51 10.48 -22.89
C ALA A 296 8.15 10.16 -22.23
N ILE A 297 7.05 10.43 -22.93
CA ILE A 297 5.70 10.28 -22.37
C ILE A 297 5.34 8.81 -22.04
N GLU A 298 5.89 7.86 -22.79
CA GLU A 298 5.73 6.43 -22.53
C GLU A 298 6.33 6.03 -21.16
N GLY A 299 7.38 6.74 -20.72
CA GLY A 299 8.04 6.55 -19.43
C GLY A 299 7.25 7.08 -18.25
N VAL A 300 6.15 7.81 -18.49
CA VAL A 300 5.11 8.13 -17.50
C VAL A 300 3.95 7.15 -17.63
N ALA A 301 3.44 6.94 -18.83
CA ALA A 301 2.22 6.18 -19.10
C ALA A 301 2.29 4.73 -18.62
N GLY A 302 3.35 4.01 -18.97
CA GLY A 302 3.52 2.59 -18.62
C GLY A 302 3.68 2.36 -17.10
N PRO A 303 4.63 3.03 -16.45
CA PRO A 303 4.82 2.91 -15.00
C PRO A 303 3.59 3.25 -14.16
N GLU A 304 2.85 4.30 -14.50
CA GLU A 304 1.64 4.69 -13.78
C GLU A 304 0.53 3.64 -13.93
N SER A 305 0.40 3.06 -15.13
CA SER A 305 -0.54 1.95 -15.34
C SER A 305 -0.11 0.69 -14.57
N ALA A 306 1.19 0.40 -14.51
CA ALA A 306 1.71 -0.72 -13.73
C ALA A 306 1.52 -0.52 -12.22
N ALA A 307 1.73 0.70 -11.71
CA ALA A 307 1.52 1.04 -10.31
C ALA A 307 0.08 0.79 -9.87
N SER A 308 -0.88 1.29 -10.66
CA SER A 308 -2.30 1.17 -10.36
C SER A 308 -2.78 -0.29 -10.42
N ALA A 309 -2.32 -1.06 -11.39
CA ALA A 309 -2.63 -2.48 -11.47
C ALA A 309 -1.97 -3.30 -10.34
N SER A 310 -0.78 -2.91 -9.89
CA SER A 310 -0.14 -3.51 -8.72
C SER A 310 -0.96 -3.28 -7.46
N ALA A 311 -1.59 -2.11 -7.31
CA ALA A 311 -2.51 -1.82 -6.21
C ALA A 311 -3.71 -2.78 -6.19
N ALA A 312 -4.31 -3.07 -7.36
CA ALA A 312 -5.37 -4.07 -7.47
C ALA A 312 -4.86 -5.48 -7.14
N GLY A 313 -3.65 -5.84 -7.60
CA GLY A 313 -3.00 -7.10 -7.25
C GLY A 313 -2.79 -7.28 -5.73
N THR A 314 -2.41 -6.21 -5.04
CA THR A 314 -2.26 -6.18 -3.57
C THR A 314 -3.55 -6.61 -2.84
N LEU A 315 -4.71 -6.23 -3.38
CA LEU A 315 -5.99 -6.61 -2.79
C LEU A 315 -6.27 -8.12 -2.93
N VAL A 316 -5.70 -8.83 -3.93
CA VAL A 316 -5.82 -10.28 -4.00
C VAL A 316 -5.25 -10.91 -2.73
N SER A 317 -3.97 -10.69 -2.44
CA SER A 317 -3.31 -11.28 -1.26
C SER A 317 -3.95 -10.82 0.05
N MET A 318 -4.37 -9.55 0.13
CA MET A 318 -4.97 -8.99 1.34
C MET A 318 -6.34 -9.62 1.61
N LEU A 319 -7.22 -9.72 0.62
CA LEU A 319 -8.58 -10.21 0.81
C LEU A 319 -8.63 -11.74 0.96
N THR A 320 -7.79 -12.47 0.21
CA THR A 320 -7.83 -13.94 0.17
C THR A 320 -6.96 -14.62 1.23
N LEU A 321 -5.82 -14.03 1.58
CA LEU A 321 -4.84 -14.61 2.51
C LEU A 321 -4.69 -13.79 3.80
N GLY A 322 -5.26 -12.60 3.87
CA GLY A 322 -5.02 -11.67 4.99
C GLY A 322 -3.58 -11.15 5.05
N LEU A 323 -2.85 -11.16 3.92
CA LEU A 323 -1.46 -10.79 3.85
C LEU A 323 -1.27 -9.43 3.17
N PRO A 324 -0.80 -8.41 3.88
CA PRO A 324 -0.50 -7.12 3.28
C PRO A 324 0.84 -7.16 2.55
N THR A 325 0.84 -6.81 1.26
CA THR A 325 2.05 -6.75 0.42
C THR A 325 2.62 -5.34 0.31
N THR A 326 1.85 -4.33 0.74
CA THR A 326 2.24 -2.90 0.71
C THR A 326 1.87 -2.23 2.04
N ALA A 327 2.44 -1.05 2.28
CA ALA A 327 2.10 -0.24 3.45
C ALA A 327 0.61 0.15 3.50
N VAL A 328 0.02 0.44 2.34
CA VAL A 328 -1.42 0.75 2.24
C VAL A 328 -2.26 -0.46 2.61
N ALA A 329 -1.93 -1.64 2.07
CA ALA A 329 -2.63 -2.88 2.41
C ALA A 329 -2.52 -3.21 3.91
N ALA A 330 -1.37 -2.92 4.53
CA ALA A 330 -1.21 -3.11 5.96
C ALA A 330 -2.16 -2.19 6.76
N VAL A 331 -2.27 -0.92 6.38
CA VAL A 331 -3.23 0.00 7.03
C VAL A 331 -4.68 -0.39 6.74
N MET A 332 -4.99 -0.84 5.52
CA MET A 332 -6.33 -1.34 5.20
C MET A 332 -6.66 -2.63 6.00
N LEU A 333 -5.68 -3.50 6.21
CA LEU A 333 -5.86 -4.69 7.05
C LEU A 333 -6.14 -4.31 8.51
N ALA A 334 -5.48 -3.26 9.02
CA ALA A 334 -5.82 -2.68 10.33
C ALA A 334 -7.27 -2.18 10.37
N ALA A 335 -7.74 -1.53 9.29
CA ALA A 335 -9.14 -1.12 9.17
C ALA A 335 -10.10 -2.31 9.25
N PHE A 336 -9.81 -3.42 8.57
CA PHE A 336 -10.62 -4.64 8.68
C PHE A 336 -10.71 -5.14 10.12
N GLN A 337 -9.59 -5.19 10.83
CA GLN A 337 -9.54 -5.61 12.23
C GLN A 337 -10.34 -4.68 13.14
N GLN A 338 -10.29 -3.36 12.90
CA GLN A 338 -11.07 -2.36 13.62
C GLN A 338 -12.58 -2.59 13.52
N TYR A 339 -13.06 -3.05 12.36
CA TYR A 339 -14.47 -3.44 12.15
C TYR A 339 -14.78 -4.88 12.61
N GLY A 340 -13.83 -5.58 13.23
CA GLY A 340 -14.00 -6.97 13.65
C GLY A 340 -14.03 -7.97 12.50
N ILE A 341 -13.65 -7.56 11.30
CA ILE A 341 -13.64 -8.38 10.08
C ILE A 341 -12.24 -8.94 9.88
N GLN A 342 -12.13 -10.23 9.64
CA GLN A 342 -10.86 -10.89 9.40
C GLN A 342 -10.71 -11.24 7.91
N PRO A 343 -9.84 -10.54 7.16
CA PRO A 343 -9.49 -10.94 5.80
C PRO A 343 -8.81 -12.30 5.79
N GLY A 344 -9.12 -13.05 4.75
CA GLY A 344 -8.64 -14.42 4.60
C GLY A 344 -9.57 -15.24 3.68
N PRO A 345 -9.35 -16.55 3.52
CA PRO A 345 -10.07 -17.37 2.54
C PRO A 345 -11.58 -17.33 2.72
N LEU A 346 -12.03 -17.35 3.97
CA LEU A 346 -13.46 -17.36 4.31
C LEU A 346 -14.15 -15.99 4.18
N LEU A 347 -13.40 -14.91 3.88
CA LEU A 347 -13.98 -13.57 3.78
C LEU A 347 -15.03 -13.49 2.66
N PHE A 348 -14.78 -14.14 1.53
CA PHE A 348 -15.69 -14.16 0.38
C PHE A 348 -17.01 -14.88 0.68
N GLU A 349 -17.02 -15.81 1.64
CA GLU A 349 -18.21 -16.52 2.07
C GLU A 349 -18.94 -15.82 3.21
N ARG A 350 -18.20 -15.24 4.16
CA ARG A 350 -18.77 -14.62 5.37
C ARG A 350 -19.28 -13.20 5.13
N GLU A 351 -18.58 -12.44 4.29
CA GLU A 351 -18.85 -11.03 4.03
C GLU A 351 -18.91 -10.75 2.52
N PRO A 352 -19.75 -11.48 1.73
CA PRO A 352 -19.78 -11.35 0.27
C PRO A 352 -20.15 -9.93 -0.18
N ASP A 353 -21.13 -9.31 0.48
CA ASP A 353 -21.60 -7.96 0.11
C ASP A 353 -20.50 -6.91 0.28
N LEU A 354 -19.72 -7.02 1.34
CA LEU A 354 -18.58 -6.13 1.59
C LEU A 354 -17.50 -6.32 0.53
N VAL A 355 -17.11 -7.57 0.26
CA VAL A 355 -16.03 -7.88 -0.68
C VAL A 355 -16.41 -7.46 -2.09
N TRP A 356 -17.60 -7.86 -2.57
CA TRP A 356 -18.03 -7.54 -3.92
C TRP A 356 -18.42 -6.08 -4.08
N GLY A 357 -18.96 -5.44 -3.02
CA GLY A 357 -19.18 -4.00 -2.97
C GLY A 357 -17.87 -3.22 -3.06
N LEU A 358 -16.84 -3.64 -2.32
CA LEU A 358 -15.50 -3.07 -2.41
C LEU A 358 -14.91 -3.25 -3.82
N ILE A 359 -14.94 -4.46 -4.39
CA ILE A 359 -14.42 -4.73 -5.74
C ILE A 359 -15.15 -3.91 -6.80
N ALA A 360 -16.48 -3.84 -6.74
CA ALA A 360 -17.26 -3.03 -7.65
C ALA A 360 -16.95 -1.53 -7.51
N SER A 361 -16.72 -1.07 -6.28
CA SER A 361 -16.34 0.31 -6.01
C SER A 361 -15.01 0.72 -6.62
N LEU A 362 -14.08 -0.22 -6.86
CA LEU A 362 -12.82 0.07 -7.56
C LEU A 362 -13.09 0.52 -9.00
N PHE A 363 -14.02 -0.11 -9.71
CA PHE A 363 -14.43 0.33 -11.07
C PHE A 363 -15.00 1.74 -11.03
N VAL A 364 -15.90 1.99 -10.09
CA VAL A 364 -16.51 3.31 -9.87
C VAL A 364 -15.42 4.34 -9.51
N GLY A 365 -14.52 3.97 -8.59
CA GLY A 365 -13.42 4.80 -8.16
C GLY A 365 -12.48 5.20 -9.29
N MET A 366 -12.19 4.29 -10.24
CA MET A 366 -11.36 4.60 -11.41
C MET A 366 -12.02 5.64 -12.31
N VAL A 367 -13.34 5.52 -12.54
CA VAL A 367 -14.09 6.51 -13.32
C VAL A 367 -14.10 7.86 -12.61
N LEU A 368 -14.38 7.88 -11.30
CA LEU A 368 -14.35 9.09 -10.49
C LEU A 368 -12.95 9.72 -10.45
N LEU A 369 -11.90 8.91 -10.33
CA LEU A 369 -10.51 9.38 -10.34
C LEU A 369 -10.22 10.15 -11.63
N LEU A 370 -10.57 9.59 -12.78
CA LEU A 370 -10.33 10.22 -14.07
C LEU A 370 -11.21 11.48 -14.23
N ALA A 371 -12.51 11.37 -13.91
CA ALA A 371 -13.49 12.43 -14.08
C ALA A 371 -13.24 13.64 -13.17
N LEU A 372 -12.76 13.40 -11.94
CA LEU A 372 -12.50 14.47 -10.97
C LEU A 372 -11.07 15.02 -11.09
N ASN A 373 -10.06 14.13 -11.16
CA ASN A 373 -8.67 14.57 -11.07
C ASN A 373 -8.15 15.23 -12.33
N LEU A 374 -8.61 14.81 -13.51
CA LEU A 374 -8.14 15.39 -14.75
C LEU A 374 -8.56 16.89 -14.88
N PRO A 375 -9.85 17.28 -14.69
CA PRO A 375 -10.23 18.68 -14.69
C PRO A 375 -9.66 19.47 -13.51
N LEU A 376 -9.54 18.86 -12.34
CA LEU A 376 -9.07 19.52 -11.12
C LEU A 376 -7.54 19.57 -10.99
N ALA A 377 -6.77 19.08 -11.96
CA ALA A 377 -5.30 19.10 -11.91
C ALA A 377 -4.71 20.52 -11.62
N PRO A 378 -5.26 21.63 -12.17
CA PRO A 378 -4.81 22.96 -11.79
C PRO A 378 -5.11 23.34 -10.33
N VAL A 379 -6.17 22.76 -9.74
CA VAL A 379 -6.54 22.95 -8.33
C VAL A 379 -5.53 22.20 -7.45
N TRP A 380 -5.24 20.93 -7.80
CA TRP A 380 -4.23 20.13 -7.13
C TRP A 380 -2.85 20.80 -7.14
N ALA A 381 -2.46 21.38 -8.26
CA ALA A 381 -1.21 22.15 -8.36
C ALA A 381 -1.17 23.36 -7.42
N LYS A 382 -2.32 23.97 -7.07
CA LYS A 382 -2.38 25.06 -6.07
C LYS A 382 -2.15 24.56 -4.65
N LEU A 383 -2.59 23.34 -4.31
CA LEU A 383 -2.36 22.75 -2.98
C LEU A 383 -0.86 22.58 -2.68
N LEU A 384 -0.03 22.39 -3.70
CA LEU A 384 1.43 22.31 -3.56
C LEU A 384 2.06 23.60 -2.99
N ARG A 385 1.33 24.71 -2.98
CA ARG A 385 1.78 26.00 -2.43
C ARG A 385 1.51 26.16 -0.93
N ILE A 386 0.79 25.21 -0.31
CA ILE A 386 0.51 25.26 1.13
C ILE A 386 1.83 25.17 1.89
N PRO A 387 2.14 26.12 2.80
CA PRO A 387 3.36 26.07 3.58
C PRO A 387 3.39 24.83 4.47
N ARG A 388 4.50 24.08 4.46
CA ARG A 388 4.69 22.85 5.22
C ARG A 388 4.31 22.95 6.70
N PRO A 389 4.61 24.03 7.45
CA PRO A 389 4.25 24.11 8.86
C PRO A 389 2.74 23.95 9.12
N TYR A 390 1.89 24.61 8.31
CA TYR A 390 0.43 24.49 8.46
C TYR A 390 -0.08 23.08 8.13
N LEU A 391 0.51 22.49 7.09
CA LEU A 391 0.18 21.14 6.67
C LEU A 391 0.44 20.12 7.79
N TYR A 392 1.66 20.13 8.33
CA TYR A 392 2.04 19.14 9.36
C TYR A 392 1.38 19.43 10.70
N ALA A 393 1.08 20.69 11.03
CA ALA A 393 0.26 21.03 12.18
C ALA A 393 -1.16 20.43 12.07
N GLY A 394 -1.77 20.53 10.89
CA GLY A 394 -3.06 19.89 10.59
C GLY A 394 -2.99 18.35 10.71
N ILE A 395 -1.95 17.72 10.19
CA ILE A 395 -1.75 16.27 10.30
C ILE A 395 -1.66 15.85 11.78
N LEU A 396 -0.84 16.53 12.57
CA LEU A 396 -0.71 16.24 14.01
C LEU A 396 -2.05 16.39 14.74
N PHE A 397 -2.81 17.45 14.43
CA PHE A 397 -4.12 17.69 15.01
C PHE A 397 -5.11 16.57 14.66
N PHE A 398 -5.28 16.26 13.36
CA PHE A 398 -6.22 15.22 12.94
C PHE A 398 -5.80 13.83 13.40
N ALA A 399 -4.50 13.53 13.44
CA ALA A 399 -3.99 12.28 13.98
C ALA A 399 -4.32 12.13 15.49
N ALA A 400 -4.17 13.20 16.27
CA ALA A 400 -4.51 13.19 17.69
C ALA A 400 -6.02 13.04 17.93
N VAL A 401 -6.84 13.82 17.21
CA VAL A 401 -8.32 13.70 17.28
C VAL A 401 -8.75 12.30 16.84
N GLY A 402 -8.16 11.76 15.77
CA GLY A 402 -8.48 10.44 15.27
C GLY A 402 -8.11 9.33 16.26
N ALA A 403 -6.91 9.35 16.82
CA ALA A 403 -6.49 8.37 17.81
C ALA A 403 -7.39 8.38 19.06
N TYR A 404 -7.77 9.58 19.52
CA TYR A 404 -8.71 9.70 20.64
C TYR A 404 -10.11 9.16 20.29
N ALA A 405 -10.55 9.33 19.05
CA ALA A 405 -11.86 8.83 18.61
C ALA A 405 -11.95 7.30 18.54
N VAL A 406 -10.82 6.59 18.42
CA VAL A 406 -10.77 5.11 18.35
C VAL A 406 -11.08 4.48 19.71
N GLY A 407 -10.33 4.82 20.76
CA GLY A 407 -10.48 4.21 22.09
C GLY A 407 -11.18 5.11 23.10
N GLY A 408 -11.23 6.41 22.87
CA GLY A 408 -11.80 7.40 23.80
C GLY A 408 -10.96 7.65 25.06
N GLU A 409 -9.74 7.12 25.10
CA GLU A 409 -8.87 7.18 26.27
C GLU A 409 -7.64 8.08 26.04
N VAL A 410 -7.18 8.73 27.14
CA VAL A 410 -5.97 9.57 27.08
C VAL A 410 -4.71 8.73 26.81
N ILE A 411 -4.71 7.46 27.20
CA ILE A 411 -3.59 6.56 26.95
C ILE A 411 -3.29 6.42 25.43
N ASP A 412 -4.32 6.47 24.60
CA ASP A 412 -4.19 6.37 23.14
C ASP A 412 -3.36 7.53 22.58
N LEU A 413 -3.51 8.73 23.13
CA LEU A 413 -2.69 9.89 22.76
C LEU A 413 -1.24 9.74 23.21
N VAL A 414 -1.02 9.16 24.39
CA VAL A 414 0.32 8.88 24.91
C VAL A 414 0.99 7.81 24.05
N LEU A 415 0.29 6.73 23.72
CA LEU A 415 0.77 5.68 22.82
C LEU A 415 1.05 6.23 21.43
N LEU A 416 0.16 7.05 20.88
CA LEU A 416 0.36 7.72 19.59
C LEU A 416 1.65 8.53 19.57
N LEU A 417 1.93 9.30 20.63
CA LEU A 417 3.16 10.09 20.74
C LEU A 417 4.40 9.20 20.85
N ILE A 418 4.36 8.17 21.71
CA ILE A 418 5.49 7.22 21.88
C ILE A 418 5.79 6.52 20.55
N ILE A 419 4.77 6.00 19.89
CA ILE A 419 4.91 5.32 18.61
C ILE A 419 5.37 6.28 17.51
N GLY A 420 4.88 7.52 17.54
CA GLY A 420 5.36 8.59 16.66
C GLY A 420 6.85 8.90 16.86
N LEU A 421 7.34 8.93 18.10
CA LEU A 421 8.75 9.09 18.41
C LEU A 421 9.58 7.88 17.95
N ILE A 422 9.04 6.65 18.09
CA ILE A 422 9.64 5.45 17.52
C ILE A 422 9.74 5.59 16.00
N GLY A 423 8.67 6.00 15.31
CA GLY A 423 8.64 6.25 13.87
C GLY A 423 9.65 7.29 13.42
N PHE A 424 9.78 8.40 14.16
CA PHE A 424 10.81 9.42 13.95
C PHE A 424 12.22 8.83 14.08
N GLY A 425 12.47 8.05 15.14
CA GLY A 425 13.73 7.34 15.37
C GLY A 425 14.05 6.35 14.25
N MET A 426 13.07 5.54 13.85
CA MET A 426 13.20 4.60 12.73
C MET A 426 13.65 5.33 11.46
N ARG A 427 13.00 6.44 11.12
CA ARG A 427 13.38 7.23 9.96
C ARG A 427 14.79 7.81 10.08
N ARG A 428 15.17 8.30 11.25
CA ARG A 428 16.52 8.84 11.51
C ARG A 428 17.62 7.81 11.28
N TYR A 429 17.38 6.56 11.65
CA TYR A 429 18.35 5.48 11.50
C TYR A 429 18.18 4.67 10.20
N GLY A 430 17.27 5.09 9.34
CA GLY A 430 16.98 4.45 8.04
C GLY A 430 16.36 3.05 8.19
N LEU A 431 15.57 2.86 9.24
CA LEU A 431 14.75 1.67 9.46
C LEU A 431 13.44 1.82 8.68
N PRO A 432 13.06 0.87 7.80
CA PRO A 432 11.82 0.95 7.05
C PRO A 432 10.60 0.74 7.96
N VAL A 433 9.56 1.55 7.83
CA VAL A 433 8.36 1.51 8.71
C VAL A 433 7.47 0.29 8.41
N LEU A 434 7.34 -0.10 7.13
CA LEU A 434 6.43 -1.17 6.73
C LEU A 434 6.67 -2.52 7.42
N PRO A 435 7.91 -3.03 7.58
CA PRO A 435 8.13 -4.28 8.31
C PRO A 435 7.64 -4.22 9.76
N ALA A 436 7.73 -3.04 10.41
CA ALA A 436 7.22 -2.88 11.77
C ALA A 436 5.69 -2.99 11.81
N VAL A 437 4.98 -2.31 10.91
CA VAL A 437 3.51 -2.39 10.84
C VAL A 437 3.05 -3.82 10.54
N ILE A 438 3.71 -4.50 9.60
CA ILE A 438 3.41 -5.92 9.32
C ILE A 438 3.69 -6.80 10.54
N GLY A 439 4.76 -6.54 11.28
CA GLY A 439 5.06 -7.24 12.53
C GLY A 439 3.96 -7.10 13.58
N VAL A 440 3.41 -5.90 13.74
CA VAL A 440 2.28 -5.66 14.66
C VAL A 440 1.04 -6.43 14.23
N ILE A 441 0.68 -6.37 12.95
CA ILE A 441 -0.57 -6.94 12.42
C ILE A 441 -0.50 -8.46 12.35
N LEU A 442 0.57 -9.01 11.76
CA LEU A 442 0.70 -10.44 11.53
C LEU A 442 1.39 -11.20 12.67
N GLY A 443 2.06 -10.52 13.59
CA GLY A 443 2.78 -11.14 14.70
C GLY A 443 1.89 -12.04 15.56
N PRO A 444 0.78 -11.52 16.12
CA PRO A 444 -0.16 -12.30 16.90
C PRO A 444 -0.76 -13.48 16.13
N ALA A 445 -1.11 -13.27 14.85
CA ALA A 445 -1.64 -14.33 13.99
C ALA A 445 -0.58 -15.39 13.69
N ALA A 446 0.67 -14.99 13.43
CA ALA A 446 1.78 -15.92 13.18
C ALA A 446 2.07 -16.77 14.43
N GLU A 447 2.07 -16.18 15.61
CA GLU A 447 2.22 -16.91 16.87
C GLU A 447 1.09 -17.91 17.06
N GLN A 448 -0.16 -17.51 16.81
CA GLN A 448 -1.32 -18.39 16.93
C GLN A 448 -1.22 -19.58 15.98
N GLN A 449 -0.86 -19.36 14.71
CA GLN A 449 -0.72 -20.43 13.73
C GLN A 449 0.47 -21.35 14.05
N LEU A 450 1.59 -20.81 14.52
CA LEU A 450 2.72 -21.60 14.99
C LEU A 450 2.31 -22.56 16.12
N ARG A 451 1.63 -22.01 17.14
CA ARG A 451 1.20 -22.81 18.28
C ARG A 451 0.18 -23.89 17.89
N ARG A 452 -0.78 -23.55 17.01
CA ARG A 452 -1.73 -24.53 16.47
C ARG A 452 -1.03 -25.63 15.68
N ALA A 453 -0.06 -25.27 14.83
CA ALA A 453 0.71 -26.25 14.06
C ALA A 453 1.48 -27.20 14.99
N LEU A 454 2.12 -26.65 16.04
CA LEU A 454 2.81 -27.48 17.04
C LEU A 454 1.85 -28.36 17.86
N GLN A 455 0.64 -27.86 18.18
CA GLN A 455 -0.37 -28.69 18.86
C GLN A 455 -0.85 -29.86 18.00
N ILE A 456 -1.07 -29.62 16.69
CA ILE A 456 -1.49 -30.67 15.73
C ILE A 456 -0.40 -31.74 15.57
N SER A 457 0.87 -31.37 15.71
CA SER A 457 2.03 -32.27 15.56
C SER A 457 2.60 -32.76 16.90
N ASP A 458 1.83 -32.72 17.98
CA ASP A 458 2.24 -33.18 19.33
C ASP A 458 3.57 -32.54 19.79
N GLY A 459 3.80 -31.27 19.45
CA GLY A 459 5.00 -30.52 19.79
C GLY A 459 6.18 -30.73 18.83
N SER A 460 6.02 -31.52 17.78
CA SER A 460 7.09 -31.78 16.81
C SER A 460 7.26 -30.58 15.84
N VAL A 461 8.48 -30.07 15.74
CA VAL A 461 8.84 -29.01 14.78
C VAL A 461 8.76 -29.51 13.33
N THR A 462 8.85 -30.83 13.10
CA THR A 462 8.71 -31.39 11.74
C THR A 462 7.32 -31.17 11.17
N GLY A 463 6.28 -31.04 12.01
CA GLY A 463 4.93 -30.70 11.57
C GLY A 463 4.81 -29.35 10.85
N LEU A 464 5.81 -28.47 10.96
CA LEU A 464 5.84 -27.22 10.20
C LEU A 464 6.22 -27.41 8.72
N VAL A 465 6.78 -28.58 8.37
CA VAL A 465 7.26 -28.92 7.00
C VAL A 465 6.63 -30.22 6.48
N ASP A 466 5.47 -30.60 6.97
CA ASP A 466 4.82 -31.87 6.61
C ASP A 466 4.05 -31.79 5.28
N THR A 467 3.66 -30.59 4.85
CA THR A 467 2.88 -30.42 3.63
C THR A 467 3.77 -30.05 2.43
N PRO A 468 3.45 -30.50 1.20
CA PRO A 468 4.18 -30.05 0.01
C PRO A 468 4.14 -28.52 -0.16
N PHE A 469 3.08 -27.86 0.31
CA PHE A 469 2.94 -26.41 0.27
C PHE A 469 3.95 -25.72 1.21
N SER A 470 3.99 -26.10 2.50
CA SER A 470 4.93 -25.52 3.46
C SER A 470 6.38 -25.74 3.05
N VAL A 471 6.74 -26.95 2.56
CA VAL A 471 8.08 -27.25 2.03
C VAL A 471 8.44 -26.32 0.87
N THR A 472 7.51 -26.11 -0.07
CA THR A 472 7.71 -25.21 -1.21
C THR A 472 7.91 -23.77 -0.74
N VAL A 473 7.08 -23.29 0.17
CA VAL A 473 7.18 -21.93 0.73
C VAL A 473 8.51 -21.71 1.46
N TYR A 474 8.93 -22.65 2.32
CA TYR A 474 10.24 -22.55 2.97
C TYR A 474 11.40 -22.65 1.98
N GLY A 475 11.26 -23.41 0.91
CA GLY A 475 12.21 -23.44 -0.20
C GLY A 475 12.38 -22.06 -0.86
N VAL A 476 11.26 -21.35 -1.09
CA VAL A 476 11.27 -19.96 -1.59
C VAL A 476 11.92 -19.03 -0.57
N VAL A 477 11.64 -19.16 0.73
CA VAL A 477 12.28 -18.37 1.80
C VAL A 477 13.79 -18.56 1.77
N VAL A 478 14.27 -19.79 1.71
CA VAL A 478 15.72 -20.09 1.65
C VAL A 478 16.33 -19.49 0.40
N LEU A 479 15.66 -19.58 -0.74
CA LEU A 479 16.10 -18.99 -2.01
C LEU A 479 16.21 -17.45 -1.89
N LEU A 480 15.20 -16.78 -1.31
CA LEU A 480 15.24 -15.33 -1.09
C LEU A 480 16.38 -14.91 -0.17
N LEU A 481 16.68 -15.69 0.85
CA LEU A 481 17.78 -15.42 1.78
C LEU A 481 19.17 -15.64 1.15
N THR A 482 19.31 -16.66 0.30
CA THR A 482 20.62 -17.07 -0.27
C THR A 482 20.92 -16.41 -1.62
N TRP A 483 19.89 -15.99 -2.38
CA TRP A 483 20.04 -15.42 -3.72
C TRP A 483 21.09 -14.30 -3.86
N PRO A 484 21.17 -13.28 -2.98
CA PRO A 484 22.18 -12.24 -3.10
C PRO A 484 23.61 -12.73 -2.89
N GLN A 485 23.78 -13.77 -2.06
CA GLN A 485 25.10 -14.39 -1.84
C GLN A 485 25.51 -15.19 -3.08
N LEU A 486 24.57 -15.96 -3.64
CA LEU A 486 24.78 -16.71 -4.88
C LEU A 486 25.11 -15.77 -6.05
N ARG A 487 24.35 -14.67 -6.19
CA ARG A 487 24.61 -13.67 -7.24
C ARG A 487 25.98 -13.03 -7.09
N LYS A 488 26.41 -12.68 -5.87
CA LYS A 488 27.78 -12.16 -5.61
C LYS A 488 28.85 -13.18 -5.95
N ALA A 489 28.65 -14.46 -5.64
CA ALA A 489 29.58 -15.54 -5.97
C ALA A 489 29.71 -15.75 -7.47
N VAL A 490 28.59 -15.75 -8.21
CA VAL A 490 28.58 -15.88 -9.68
C VAL A 490 29.26 -14.69 -10.37
N VAL A 491 28.99 -13.46 -9.91
CA VAL A 491 29.63 -12.26 -10.47
C VAL A 491 31.13 -12.26 -10.20
N ARG A 492 31.56 -12.62 -8.99
CA ARG A 492 33.00 -12.76 -8.66
C ARG A 492 33.70 -13.83 -9.52
N ARG A 493 33.05 -14.98 -9.78
CA ARG A 493 33.58 -16.02 -10.68
C ARG A 493 33.68 -15.57 -12.14
N ARG A 494 32.79 -14.67 -12.60
CA ARG A 494 32.85 -14.10 -13.97
C ARG A 494 33.86 -12.97 -14.10
N ALA A 495 34.14 -12.24 -13.05
CA ALA A 495 35.14 -11.16 -13.02
C ALA A 495 36.57 -11.65 -12.82
N GLY A 496 36.74 -12.90 -12.39
CA GLY A 496 38.05 -13.56 -12.24
C GLY A 496 38.43 -14.51 -13.40
N ARG A 497 37.64 -14.49 -14.47
CA ARG A 497 37.94 -15.05 -15.79
C ARG A 497 38.05 -13.94 -16.84
#